data_be7e0f26fa639c0e5b5eb36a70df048d
#
_entry.id   be7e0f26fa639c0e5b5eb36a70df048d
#
_cell.length_a   1.000
_cell.length_b   1.000
_cell.length_c   1.000
_cell.angle_alpha   90.00
_cell.angle_beta   90.00
_cell.angle_gamma   90.00
#
_symmetry.space_group_name_H-M   'P 1'
#
loop_
_entity.id
_entity.type
_entity.pdbx_description
1 polymer ?
#
loop_
_entity_poly.entity_id
_entity_poly.type
_entity_poly.pdbx_seq_one_letter_code
_entity_poly.pdbx_strand_id
1 'polypeptide(L)'
;MATIVITGCDTGLGVEFVRQYAADGHRVFATCLDPATAEATRGIAGDVVAVGLDITDHAGIEAFVAGLAGAPVDILLSNAGIGRPHPPLGQTDYANWRRILETNLIGPMKLAECLVENVAASELRMMAFVSSRMGSITLNNSGGSYAYRSSKAGLNMVVKGLAVDLAPREISVLALHPGWAATEPGGRVPVAESVAGMRGVIHRAGRHHTGVFQTYHDQALPW
;
A
#
# COMPACT_ATOMS: atom_id res chain seq x y z
N MET A 1 5.95 0.95 20.84
CA MET A 1 5.60 2.05 19.91
C MET A 1 6.30 1.74 18.61
N ALA A 2 5.59 1.61 17.51
CA ALA A 2 6.18 1.32 16.19
C ALA A 2 6.20 2.57 15.31
N THR A 3 7.11 2.61 14.33
CA THR A 3 7.18 3.64 13.29
C THR A 3 6.60 3.08 11.99
N ILE A 4 5.62 3.78 11.40
CA ILE A 4 4.88 3.32 10.24
C ILE A 4 4.95 4.38 9.13
N VAL A 5 5.31 3.97 7.92
CA VAL A 5 5.22 4.79 6.71
C VAL A 5 3.99 4.34 5.92
N ILE A 6 3.08 5.26 5.64
CA ILE A 6 1.85 4.99 4.90
C ILE A 6 1.77 5.91 3.69
N THR A 7 1.50 5.37 2.49
CA THR A 7 1.36 6.17 1.27
C THR A 7 -0.10 6.39 0.88
N GLY A 8 -0.39 7.52 0.22
CA GLY A 8 -1.73 7.86 -0.25
C GLY A 8 -2.70 8.18 0.89
N CYS A 9 -2.26 9.04 1.81
CA CYS A 9 -3.02 9.46 2.98
C CYS A 9 -3.86 10.73 2.74
N ASP A 10 -4.15 11.05 1.50
CA ASP A 10 -5.01 12.20 1.14
C ASP A 10 -6.47 11.93 1.50
N THR A 11 -6.95 10.71 1.29
CA THR A 11 -8.35 10.29 1.49
C THR A 11 -8.49 8.80 1.81
N GLY A 12 -9.70 8.38 2.09
CA GLY A 12 -10.13 6.97 2.09
C GLY A 12 -9.37 6.04 3.04
N LEU A 13 -8.87 4.93 2.52
CA LEU A 13 -8.16 3.92 3.31
C LEU A 13 -6.91 4.48 3.99
N GLY A 14 -6.15 5.35 3.29
CA GLY A 14 -4.91 5.92 3.82
C GLY A 14 -5.15 6.74 5.08
N VAL A 15 -6.13 7.66 5.05
CA VAL A 15 -6.53 8.46 6.23
C VAL A 15 -6.95 7.57 7.38
N GLU A 16 -7.73 6.54 7.11
CA GLU A 16 -8.22 5.63 8.15
C GLU A 16 -7.11 4.78 8.75
N PHE A 17 -6.12 4.34 7.95
CA PHE A 17 -4.92 3.70 8.48
C PHE A 17 -4.16 4.62 9.44
N VAL A 18 -3.94 5.88 9.04
CA VAL A 18 -3.29 6.88 9.90
C VAL A 18 -4.06 7.03 11.20
N ARG A 19 -5.38 7.20 11.13
CA ARG A 19 -6.24 7.37 12.31
C ARG A 19 -6.12 6.20 13.28
N GLN A 20 -6.19 4.96 12.79
CA GLN A 20 -6.16 3.77 13.64
C GLN A 20 -4.77 3.53 14.23
N TYR A 21 -3.69 3.71 13.46
CA TYR A 21 -2.33 3.54 13.99
C TYR A 21 -1.95 4.64 14.98
N ALA A 22 -2.33 5.89 14.72
CA ALA A 22 -2.10 7.00 15.64
C ALA A 22 -2.88 6.83 16.95
N ALA A 23 -4.14 6.35 16.88
CA ALA A 23 -4.96 6.07 18.07
C ALA A 23 -4.34 4.98 18.98
N ASP A 24 -3.58 4.04 18.41
CA ASP A 24 -2.85 3.02 19.16
C ASP A 24 -1.47 3.51 19.67
N GLY A 25 -1.17 4.80 19.52
CA GLY A 25 0.07 5.42 20.02
C GLY A 25 1.31 5.14 19.17
N HIS A 26 1.14 4.79 17.89
CA HIS A 26 2.25 4.62 16.96
C HIS A 26 2.65 5.93 16.31
N ARG A 27 3.93 6.03 15.90
CA ARG A 27 4.42 7.12 15.07
C ARG A 27 4.10 6.85 13.60
N VAL A 28 3.46 7.79 12.92
CA VAL A 28 3.00 7.62 11.54
C VAL A 28 3.56 8.71 10.63
N PHE A 29 4.35 8.33 9.63
CA PHE A 29 4.66 9.17 8.48
C PHE A 29 3.57 8.97 7.43
N ALA A 30 2.67 9.93 7.33
CA ALA A 30 1.54 9.91 6.41
C ALA A 30 1.90 10.68 5.13
N THR A 31 2.17 9.95 4.03
CA THR A 31 2.53 10.65 2.79
C THR A 31 1.28 10.98 1.97
N CYS A 32 1.19 12.22 1.51
CA CYS A 32 0.11 12.81 0.74
C CYS A 32 0.67 13.49 -0.50
N LEU A 33 -0.12 13.61 -1.57
CA LEU A 33 0.30 14.40 -2.74
C LEU A 33 0.52 15.87 -2.36
N ASP A 34 -0.41 16.44 -1.59
CA ASP A 34 -0.29 17.78 -1.05
C ASP A 34 -0.72 17.78 0.43
N PRO A 35 0.24 17.82 1.37
CA PRO A 35 -0.06 17.87 2.80
C PRO A 35 -0.85 19.12 3.23
N ALA A 36 -0.77 20.22 2.46
CA ALA A 36 -1.51 21.44 2.78
C ALA A 36 -3.01 21.24 2.60
N THR A 37 -3.42 20.41 1.64
CA THR A 37 -4.83 20.10 1.34
C THR A 37 -5.32 18.81 2.01
N ALA A 38 -4.44 18.02 2.60
CA ALA A 38 -4.78 16.78 3.32
C ALA A 38 -5.34 17.06 4.74
N GLU A 39 -6.41 17.87 4.83
CA GLU A 39 -7.00 18.30 6.10
C GLU A 39 -7.41 17.12 7.00
N ALA A 40 -7.97 16.07 6.39
CA ALA A 40 -8.41 14.88 7.13
C ALA A 40 -7.26 14.19 7.87
N THR A 41 -6.07 14.14 7.27
CA THR A 41 -4.86 13.56 7.89
C THR A 41 -4.25 14.49 8.92
N ARG A 42 -4.19 15.80 8.64
CA ARG A 42 -3.62 16.80 9.56
C ARG A 42 -4.42 16.97 10.85
N GLY A 43 -5.73 16.69 10.82
CA GLY A 43 -6.60 16.75 11.99
C GLY A 43 -6.52 15.52 12.90
N ILE A 44 -5.76 14.48 12.54
CA ILE A 44 -5.65 13.27 13.36
C ILE A 44 -4.74 13.53 14.56
N ALA A 45 -5.26 13.25 15.76
CA ALA A 45 -4.51 13.35 17.00
C ALA A 45 -3.46 12.22 17.10
N GLY A 46 -2.30 12.53 17.68
CA GLY A 46 -1.21 11.57 17.89
C GLY A 46 0.12 11.99 17.25
N ASP A 47 1.09 11.09 17.20
CA ASP A 47 2.39 11.33 16.56
C ASP A 47 2.29 11.07 15.05
N VAL A 48 1.68 12.02 14.35
CA VAL A 48 1.44 11.98 12.90
C VAL A 48 2.26 13.07 12.20
N VAL A 49 3.12 12.66 11.27
CA VAL A 49 3.91 13.56 10.42
C VAL A 49 3.37 13.47 9.00
N ALA A 50 2.65 14.50 8.55
CA ALA A 50 2.19 14.60 7.16
C ALA A 50 3.36 15.06 6.27
N VAL A 51 3.63 14.30 5.19
CA VAL A 51 4.74 14.52 4.28
C VAL A 51 4.24 14.60 2.84
N GLY A 52 4.71 15.59 2.07
CA GLY A 52 4.46 15.66 0.63
C GLY A 52 5.25 14.59 -0.11
N LEU A 53 4.58 13.70 -0.83
CA LEU A 53 5.22 12.67 -1.64
C LEU A 53 4.29 12.23 -2.77
N ASP A 54 4.69 12.50 -4.00
CA ASP A 54 4.17 11.80 -5.17
C ASP A 54 4.94 10.49 -5.35
N ILE A 55 4.23 9.37 -5.29
CA ILE A 55 4.85 8.04 -5.42
C ILE A 55 5.44 7.80 -6.82
N THR A 56 5.15 8.65 -7.80
CA THR A 56 5.74 8.61 -9.16
C THR A 56 7.00 9.47 -9.28
N ASP A 57 7.31 10.30 -8.30
CA ASP A 57 8.55 11.08 -8.21
C ASP A 57 9.63 10.28 -7.49
N HIS A 58 10.46 9.58 -8.25
CA HIS A 58 11.54 8.74 -7.70
C HIS A 58 12.58 9.54 -6.92
N ALA A 59 12.89 10.77 -7.35
CA ALA A 59 13.81 11.64 -6.61
C ALA A 59 13.19 12.11 -5.29
N GLY A 60 11.89 12.41 -5.30
CA GLY A 60 11.12 12.70 -4.09
C GLY A 60 11.09 11.53 -3.11
N ILE A 61 10.96 10.29 -3.59
CA ILE A 61 11.07 9.07 -2.75
C ILE A 61 12.45 8.99 -2.10
N GLU A 62 13.52 9.16 -2.87
CA GLU A 62 14.89 9.13 -2.35
C GLU A 62 15.14 10.22 -1.31
N ALA A 63 14.67 11.44 -1.56
CA ALA A 63 14.77 12.56 -0.62
C ALA A 63 13.98 12.30 0.66
N PHE A 64 12.77 11.76 0.57
CA PHE A 64 11.96 11.36 1.73
C PHE A 64 12.69 10.34 2.60
N VAL A 65 13.21 9.28 1.99
CA VAL A 65 13.92 8.21 2.73
C VAL A 65 15.23 8.73 3.33
N ALA A 66 15.98 9.56 2.61
CA ALA A 66 17.17 10.22 3.16
C ALA A 66 16.82 11.08 4.39
N GLY A 67 15.67 11.76 4.39
CA GLY A 67 15.16 12.54 5.51
C GLY A 67 14.85 11.72 6.76
N LEU A 68 14.64 10.41 6.64
CA LEU A 68 14.50 9.51 7.79
C LEU A 68 15.83 9.22 8.49
N ALA A 69 16.97 9.60 7.89
CA ALA A 69 18.31 9.49 8.45
C ALA A 69 18.64 8.09 9.02
N GLY A 70 18.19 7.03 8.36
CA GLY A 70 18.39 5.65 8.78
C GLY A 70 17.51 5.19 9.95
N ALA A 71 16.54 5.99 10.39
CA ALA A 71 15.62 5.59 11.46
C ALA A 71 14.87 4.30 11.09
N PRO A 72 14.68 3.37 12.04
CA PRO A 72 13.92 2.15 11.80
C PRO A 72 12.46 2.43 11.40
N VAL A 73 11.95 1.69 10.42
CA VAL A 73 10.57 1.69 9.97
C VAL A 73 10.00 0.29 10.19
N ASP A 74 9.10 0.16 11.14
CA ASP A 74 8.52 -1.13 11.51
C ASP A 74 7.58 -1.68 10.44
N ILE A 75 6.79 -0.78 9.82
CA ILE A 75 5.84 -1.14 8.78
C ILE A 75 5.92 -0.13 7.64
N LEU A 76 6.24 -0.60 6.43
CA LEU A 76 5.89 0.09 5.20
C LEU A 76 4.51 -0.37 4.76
N LEU A 77 3.55 0.56 4.69
CA LEU A 77 2.21 0.32 4.14
C LEU A 77 2.04 1.10 2.83
N SER A 78 2.29 0.43 1.72
CA SER A 78 2.11 0.98 0.38
C SER A 78 0.63 0.91 -0.01
N ASN A 79 -0.08 2.02 0.19
CA ASN A 79 -1.52 2.13 -0.05
C ASN A 79 -1.85 3.02 -1.26
N ALA A 80 -1.00 3.96 -1.64
CA ALA A 80 -1.23 4.84 -2.78
C ALA A 80 -1.60 4.05 -4.05
N GLY A 81 -2.62 4.52 -4.75
CA GLY A 81 -3.06 3.88 -5.97
C GLY A 81 -4.18 4.65 -6.65
N ILE A 82 -4.25 4.52 -7.97
CA ILE A 82 -5.24 5.22 -8.79
C ILE A 82 -6.02 4.26 -9.68
N GLY A 83 -7.25 4.63 -9.93
CA GLY A 83 -8.13 4.40 -11.05
C GLY A 83 -8.49 2.94 -11.36
N ARG A 84 -9.76 2.73 -11.73
CA ARG A 84 -10.26 1.50 -12.35
C ARG A 84 -11.00 1.83 -13.65
N PRO A 85 -10.33 2.42 -14.66
CA PRO A 85 -10.99 2.67 -15.93
C PRO A 85 -11.46 1.35 -16.55
N HIS A 86 -12.64 1.36 -17.13
CA HIS A 86 -13.22 0.19 -17.81
C HIS A 86 -13.71 0.59 -19.21
N PRO A 87 -12.80 1.06 -20.08
CA PRO A 87 -13.18 1.38 -21.46
C PRO A 87 -13.53 0.09 -22.21
N PRO A 88 -14.39 0.16 -23.25
CA PRO A 88 -14.59 -0.93 -24.19
C PRO A 88 -13.27 -1.34 -24.85
N LEU A 89 -13.19 -2.60 -25.29
CA LEU A 89 -12.05 -3.08 -26.06
C LEU A 89 -11.89 -2.23 -27.34
N GLY A 90 -10.68 -1.79 -27.61
CA GLY A 90 -10.35 -0.89 -28.73
C GLY A 90 -10.39 0.61 -28.36
N GLN A 91 -10.79 0.97 -27.15
CA GLN A 91 -10.81 2.36 -26.65
C GLN A 91 -9.85 2.59 -25.49
N THR A 92 -8.76 1.85 -25.44
CA THR A 92 -7.77 1.91 -24.37
C THR A 92 -6.98 3.21 -24.41
N ASP A 93 -7.01 3.96 -23.30
CA ASP A 93 -6.12 5.10 -23.09
C ASP A 93 -4.75 4.62 -22.57
N TYR A 94 -3.78 4.51 -23.46
CA TYR A 94 -2.44 4.05 -23.14
C TYR A 94 -1.63 5.06 -22.30
N ALA A 95 -1.92 6.36 -22.41
CA ALA A 95 -1.27 7.36 -21.55
C ALA A 95 -1.70 7.18 -20.11
N ASN A 96 -3.01 7.06 -19.87
CA ASN A 96 -3.55 6.76 -18.54
C ASN A 96 -3.10 5.38 -18.03
N TRP A 97 -2.96 4.37 -18.91
CA TRP A 97 -2.42 3.06 -18.51
C TRP A 97 -0.99 3.16 -17.97
N ARG A 98 -0.11 3.92 -18.64
CA ARG A 98 1.26 4.16 -18.16
C ARG A 98 1.25 4.83 -16.80
N ARG A 99 0.40 5.85 -16.60
CA ARG A 99 0.25 6.53 -15.30
C ARG A 99 -0.21 5.56 -14.20
N ILE A 100 -1.16 4.67 -14.52
CA ILE A 100 -1.63 3.66 -13.56
C ILE A 100 -0.51 2.67 -13.20
N LEU A 101 0.28 2.22 -14.16
CA LEU A 101 1.43 1.36 -13.90
C LEU A 101 2.48 2.06 -13.04
N GLU A 102 2.78 3.32 -13.34
CA GLU A 102 3.73 4.12 -12.56
C GLU A 102 3.29 4.22 -11.10
N THR A 103 2.04 4.62 -10.88
CA THR A 103 1.52 4.83 -9.52
C THR A 103 1.30 3.54 -8.74
N ASN A 104 0.74 2.50 -9.38
CA ASN A 104 0.27 1.31 -8.68
C ASN A 104 1.32 0.20 -8.58
N LEU A 105 2.39 0.28 -9.35
CA LEU A 105 3.37 -0.80 -9.49
C LEU A 105 4.81 -0.29 -9.32
N ILE A 106 5.26 0.65 -10.19
CA ILE A 106 6.66 1.06 -10.25
C ILE A 106 7.04 1.89 -9.02
N GLY A 107 6.25 2.89 -8.67
CA GLY A 107 6.46 3.71 -7.48
C GLY A 107 6.48 2.92 -6.18
N PRO A 108 5.51 2.02 -5.91
CA PRO A 108 5.57 1.08 -4.78
C PRO A 108 6.84 0.23 -4.72
N MET A 109 7.32 -0.29 -5.86
CA MET A 109 8.59 -1.03 -5.91
C MET A 109 9.77 -0.13 -5.57
N LYS A 110 9.87 1.07 -6.19
CA LYS A 110 10.94 2.04 -5.89
C LYS A 110 10.96 2.42 -4.40
N LEU A 111 9.80 2.65 -3.80
CA LEU A 111 9.72 2.97 -2.37
C LEU A 111 10.20 1.81 -1.49
N ALA A 112 9.84 0.57 -1.83
CA ALA A 112 10.30 -0.61 -1.11
C ALA A 112 11.81 -0.76 -1.18
N GLU A 113 12.43 -0.58 -2.36
CA GLU A 113 13.89 -0.59 -2.53
C GLU A 113 14.57 0.47 -1.66
N CYS A 114 14.06 1.69 -1.65
CA CYS A 114 14.64 2.78 -0.87
C CYS A 114 14.51 2.56 0.65
N LEU A 115 13.42 1.94 1.13
CA LEU A 115 13.15 1.72 2.55
C LEU A 115 13.69 0.39 3.09
N VAL A 116 14.26 -0.47 2.26
CA VAL A 116 14.66 -1.83 2.69
C VAL A 116 15.59 -1.82 3.90
N GLU A 117 16.54 -0.88 3.98
CA GLU A 117 17.48 -0.77 5.11
C GLU A 117 16.78 -0.29 6.38
N ASN A 118 15.88 0.68 6.27
CA ASN A 118 15.10 1.16 7.40
C ASN A 118 14.18 0.08 7.97
N VAL A 119 13.56 -0.73 7.08
CA VAL A 119 12.69 -1.84 7.49
C VAL A 119 13.53 -2.97 8.12
N ALA A 120 14.67 -3.31 7.54
CA ALA A 120 15.56 -4.33 8.11
C ALA A 120 16.10 -3.96 9.49
N ALA A 121 16.30 -2.67 9.76
CA ALA A 121 16.78 -2.16 11.06
C ALA A 121 15.70 -2.19 12.15
N SER A 122 14.44 -2.45 11.81
CA SER A 122 13.32 -2.45 12.75
C SER A 122 13.08 -3.82 13.40
N GLU A 123 12.16 -3.84 14.37
CA GLU A 123 11.75 -5.10 15.03
C GLU A 123 10.70 -5.87 14.23
N LEU A 124 9.70 -5.20 13.65
CA LEU A 124 8.60 -5.88 12.96
C LEU A 124 8.96 -6.33 11.55
N ARG A 125 9.80 -5.59 10.83
CA ARG A 125 10.31 -5.91 9.49
C ARG A 125 9.20 -6.25 8.50
N MET A 126 8.23 -5.34 8.34
CA MET A 126 7.03 -5.58 7.57
C MET A 126 6.88 -4.62 6.39
N MET A 127 6.58 -5.17 5.21
CA MET A 127 6.13 -4.42 4.02
C MET A 127 4.77 -4.95 3.59
N ALA A 128 3.75 -4.12 3.64
CA ALA A 128 2.39 -4.46 3.22
C ALA A 128 1.96 -3.58 2.04
N PHE A 129 1.41 -4.21 1.01
CA PHE A 129 0.97 -3.54 -0.21
C PHE A 129 -0.54 -3.72 -0.39
N VAL A 130 -1.27 -2.62 -0.50
CA VAL A 130 -2.71 -2.65 -0.80
C VAL A 130 -2.90 -2.99 -2.28
N SER A 131 -3.24 -4.23 -2.52
CA SER A 131 -3.55 -4.78 -3.83
C SER A 131 -5.07 -4.89 -4.03
N SER A 132 -5.51 -5.71 -4.95
CA SER A 132 -6.92 -5.92 -5.26
C SER A 132 -7.15 -7.34 -5.73
N ARG A 133 -8.30 -7.93 -5.40
CA ARG A 133 -8.79 -9.16 -6.03
C ARG A 133 -8.74 -9.09 -7.57
N MET A 134 -8.87 -7.88 -8.13
CA MET A 134 -8.73 -7.68 -9.58
C MET A 134 -7.30 -7.91 -10.10
N GLY A 135 -6.30 -7.97 -9.24
CA GLY A 135 -4.93 -8.39 -9.57
C GLY A 135 -4.74 -9.90 -9.66
N SER A 136 -5.71 -10.69 -9.22
CA SER A 136 -5.66 -12.16 -9.38
C SER A 136 -5.92 -12.54 -10.83
N ILE A 137 -4.99 -13.26 -11.46
CA ILE A 137 -5.14 -13.81 -12.80
C ILE A 137 -6.17 -14.94 -12.76
N THR A 138 -6.08 -15.80 -11.75
CA THR A 138 -6.98 -16.94 -11.55
C THR A 138 -8.45 -16.52 -11.38
N LEU A 139 -8.71 -15.40 -10.68
CA LEU A 139 -10.07 -14.94 -10.41
C LEU A 139 -10.64 -14.02 -11.50
N ASN A 140 -9.93 -13.81 -12.61
CA ASN A 140 -10.39 -12.94 -13.69
C ASN A 140 -11.38 -13.66 -14.63
N ASN A 141 -12.64 -13.62 -14.28
CA ASN A 141 -13.73 -14.21 -15.08
C ASN A 141 -14.55 -13.19 -15.89
N SER A 142 -14.21 -11.89 -15.80
CA SER A 142 -15.01 -10.80 -16.40
C SER A 142 -14.27 -9.98 -17.44
N GLY A 143 -12.93 -10.11 -17.53
CA GLY A 143 -12.11 -9.27 -18.41
C GLY A 143 -12.16 -7.79 -18.07
N GLY A 144 -11.86 -6.91 -19.03
CA GLY A 144 -11.90 -5.46 -18.89
C GLY A 144 -10.93 -4.88 -17.88
N SER A 145 -11.00 -3.58 -17.64
CA SER A 145 -10.13 -2.83 -16.70
C SER A 145 -8.64 -3.20 -16.83
N TYR A 146 -8.16 -3.38 -18.05
CA TYR A 146 -6.82 -3.93 -18.35
C TYR A 146 -5.70 -3.17 -17.62
N ALA A 147 -5.77 -1.84 -17.62
CA ALA A 147 -4.76 -0.99 -16.96
C ALA A 147 -4.69 -1.26 -15.45
N TYR A 148 -5.84 -1.31 -14.78
CA TYR A 148 -5.89 -1.54 -13.34
C TYR A 148 -5.53 -2.99 -12.98
N ARG A 149 -6.12 -3.97 -13.69
CA ARG A 149 -5.82 -5.39 -13.45
C ARG A 149 -4.35 -5.71 -13.64
N SER A 150 -3.75 -5.24 -14.75
CA SER A 150 -2.34 -5.47 -15.02
C SER A 150 -1.43 -4.80 -13.98
N SER A 151 -1.77 -3.59 -13.50
CA SER A 151 -1.01 -2.93 -12.44
C SER A 151 -1.06 -3.71 -11.13
N LYS A 152 -2.22 -4.24 -10.74
CA LYS A 152 -2.35 -5.00 -9.49
C LYS A 152 -1.81 -6.43 -9.61
N ALA A 153 -1.88 -7.06 -10.78
CA ALA A 153 -1.20 -8.33 -11.06
C ALA A 153 0.33 -8.16 -11.03
N GLY A 154 0.85 -7.08 -11.63
CA GLY A 154 2.26 -6.73 -11.53
C GLY A 154 2.70 -6.46 -10.09
N LEU A 155 1.90 -5.71 -9.31
CA LEU A 155 2.17 -5.48 -7.90
C LEU A 155 2.19 -6.80 -7.09
N ASN A 156 1.28 -7.73 -7.38
CA ASN A 156 1.28 -9.06 -6.77
C ASN A 156 2.58 -9.83 -7.09
N MET A 157 3.08 -9.73 -8.33
CA MET A 157 4.38 -10.31 -8.71
C MET A 157 5.54 -9.65 -7.97
N VAL A 158 5.55 -8.32 -7.83
CA VAL A 158 6.54 -7.58 -7.05
C VAL A 158 6.54 -8.05 -5.59
N VAL A 159 5.37 -8.15 -4.97
CA VAL A 159 5.24 -8.67 -3.58
C VAL A 159 5.82 -10.06 -3.46
N LYS A 160 5.54 -10.95 -4.43
CA LYS A 160 6.08 -12.32 -4.42
C LYS A 160 7.60 -12.33 -4.59
N GLY A 161 8.14 -11.52 -5.50
CA GLY A 161 9.58 -11.37 -5.71
C GLY A 161 10.29 -10.85 -4.47
N LEU A 162 9.81 -9.71 -3.93
CA LEU A 162 10.37 -9.12 -2.70
C LEU A 162 10.33 -10.09 -1.52
N ALA A 163 9.27 -10.88 -1.38
CA ALA A 163 9.17 -11.88 -0.32
C ALA A 163 10.26 -12.98 -0.42
N VAL A 164 10.65 -13.35 -1.64
CA VAL A 164 11.75 -14.31 -1.87
C VAL A 164 13.10 -13.65 -1.60
N ASP A 165 13.34 -12.47 -2.18
CA ASP A 165 14.63 -11.79 -2.10
C ASP A 165 14.94 -11.29 -0.68
N LEU A 166 13.92 -10.91 0.08
CA LEU A 166 14.07 -10.35 1.43
C LEU A 166 13.90 -11.39 2.55
N ALA A 167 13.59 -12.65 2.22
CA ALA A 167 13.51 -13.74 3.20
C ALA A 167 14.77 -13.90 4.06
N PRO A 168 16.02 -13.83 3.49
CA PRO A 168 17.25 -13.91 4.28
C PRO A 168 17.41 -12.75 5.29
N ARG A 169 16.69 -11.66 5.09
CA ARG A 169 16.68 -10.48 5.97
C ARG A 169 15.52 -10.50 6.98
N GLU A 170 14.74 -11.58 6.97
CA GLU A 170 13.54 -11.76 7.81
C GLU A 170 12.50 -10.63 7.64
N ILE A 171 12.42 -10.03 6.43
CA ILE A 171 11.40 -9.04 6.11
C ILE A 171 10.17 -9.75 5.52
N SER A 172 9.04 -9.57 6.15
CA SER A 172 7.75 -10.08 5.65
C SER A 172 7.14 -9.13 4.63
N VAL A 173 6.65 -9.67 3.51
CA VAL A 173 6.05 -8.90 2.43
C VAL A 173 4.66 -9.47 2.10
N LEU A 174 3.62 -8.63 2.17
CA LEU A 174 2.23 -9.03 2.03
C LEU A 174 1.52 -8.24 0.92
N ALA A 175 0.68 -8.91 0.13
CA ALA A 175 -0.36 -8.27 -0.69
C ALA A 175 -1.72 -8.37 0.03
N LEU A 176 -2.41 -7.23 0.17
CA LEU A 176 -3.66 -7.15 0.90
C LEU A 176 -4.80 -6.67 -0.01
N HIS A 177 -5.92 -7.36 0.02
CA HIS A 177 -7.16 -6.92 -0.63
C HIS A 177 -8.10 -6.30 0.41
N PRO A 178 -8.44 -5.00 0.27
CA PRO A 178 -9.26 -4.28 1.24
C PRO A 178 -10.76 -4.65 1.20
N GLY A 179 -11.16 -5.60 0.36
CA GLY A 179 -12.56 -5.77 0.02
C GLY A 179 -13.03 -4.70 -0.98
N TRP A 180 -14.33 -4.61 -1.18
CA TRP A 180 -14.92 -3.50 -1.93
C TRP A 180 -15.26 -2.38 -0.96
N ALA A 181 -14.23 -1.62 -0.59
CA ALA A 181 -14.33 -0.57 0.42
C ALA A 181 -15.23 0.60 -0.04
N ALA A 182 -15.91 1.23 0.90
CA ALA A 182 -16.83 2.34 0.68
C ALA A 182 -16.12 3.66 0.27
N THR A 183 -14.86 3.60 -0.14
CA THR A 183 -14.12 4.68 -0.80
C THR A 183 -14.43 4.80 -2.30
N GLU A 184 -15.12 3.82 -2.87
CA GLU A 184 -15.41 3.71 -4.29
C GLU A 184 -16.92 3.60 -4.53
N PRO A 185 -17.42 4.03 -5.72
CA PRO A 185 -18.82 3.87 -6.06
C PRO A 185 -19.29 2.42 -5.91
N GLY A 186 -20.36 2.21 -5.15
CA GLY A 186 -20.93 0.90 -4.87
C GLY A 186 -20.19 0.08 -3.83
N GLY A 187 -19.13 0.62 -3.21
CA GLY A 187 -18.42 -0.05 -2.11
C GLY A 187 -19.33 -0.37 -0.94
N ARG A 188 -19.17 -1.58 -0.37
CA ARG A 188 -20.06 -2.12 0.67
C ARG A 188 -19.35 -2.36 2.00
N VAL A 189 -18.03 -2.43 1.99
CA VAL A 189 -17.24 -2.65 3.21
C VAL A 189 -16.96 -1.28 3.86
N PRO A 190 -17.37 -1.05 5.10
CA PRO A 190 -17.00 0.17 5.82
C PRO A 190 -15.49 0.33 5.85
N VAL A 191 -14.99 1.56 5.61
CA VAL A 191 -13.56 1.85 5.53
C VAL A 191 -12.84 1.44 6.82
N ALA A 192 -13.45 1.75 7.96
CA ALA A 192 -12.90 1.41 9.28
C ALA A 192 -12.76 -0.12 9.49
N GLU A 193 -13.75 -0.90 9.03
CA GLU A 193 -13.72 -2.36 9.10
C GLU A 193 -12.64 -2.95 8.20
N SER A 194 -12.57 -2.49 6.95
CA SER A 194 -11.54 -2.91 6.00
C SER A 194 -10.13 -2.67 6.55
N VAL A 195 -9.89 -1.48 7.08
CA VAL A 195 -8.59 -1.10 7.65
C VAL A 195 -8.26 -1.89 8.90
N ALA A 196 -9.22 -2.03 9.83
CA ALA A 196 -9.02 -2.83 11.04
C ALA A 196 -8.68 -4.29 10.70
N GLY A 197 -9.36 -4.85 9.71
CA GLY A 197 -9.09 -6.20 9.21
C GLY A 197 -7.68 -6.33 8.62
N MET A 198 -7.28 -5.44 7.71
CA MET A 198 -5.93 -5.46 7.11
C MET A 198 -4.83 -5.28 8.18
N ARG A 199 -5.02 -4.38 9.13
CA ARG A 199 -4.11 -4.22 10.28
C ARG A 199 -3.99 -5.51 11.09
N GLY A 200 -5.12 -6.19 11.33
CA GLY A 200 -5.13 -7.50 11.97
C GLY A 200 -4.31 -8.55 11.21
N VAL A 201 -4.40 -8.58 9.87
CA VAL A 201 -3.56 -9.46 9.04
C VAL A 201 -2.09 -9.10 9.19
N ILE A 202 -1.71 -7.81 9.07
CA ILE A 202 -0.34 -7.34 9.22
C ILE A 202 0.26 -7.77 10.58
N HIS A 203 -0.48 -7.55 11.68
CA HIS A 203 0.02 -7.86 13.02
C HIS A 203 0.13 -9.36 13.31
N ARG A 204 -0.73 -10.20 12.72
CA ARG A 204 -0.65 -11.66 12.86
C ARG A 204 0.43 -12.29 11.98
N ALA A 205 0.78 -11.66 10.87
CA ALA A 205 1.69 -12.22 9.88
C ALA A 205 3.07 -12.55 10.46
N GLY A 206 3.61 -11.71 11.34
CA GLY A 206 4.94 -11.94 11.89
C GLY A 206 6.02 -12.10 10.80
N ARG A 207 7.23 -12.51 11.20
CA ARG A 207 8.39 -12.60 10.29
C ARG A 207 8.38 -13.80 9.33
N HIS A 208 7.48 -14.76 9.51
CA HIS A 208 7.48 -16.02 8.74
C HIS A 208 6.30 -16.13 7.77
N HIS A 209 5.39 -15.16 7.80
CA HIS A 209 4.22 -15.16 6.94
C HIS A 209 4.42 -14.14 5.80
N THR A 210 5.12 -14.55 4.76
CA THR A 210 5.57 -13.70 3.68
C THR A 210 5.19 -14.26 2.30
N GLY A 211 5.06 -13.40 1.29
CA GLY A 211 4.76 -13.79 -0.08
C GLY A 211 3.35 -14.34 -0.26
N VAL A 212 2.39 -13.80 0.50
CA VAL A 212 0.98 -14.19 0.49
C VAL A 212 0.09 -13.06 -0.02
N PHE A 213 -1.02 -13.44 -0.62
CA PHE A 213 -2.08 -12.53 -1.03
C PHE A 213 -3.35 -12.84 -0.22
N GLN A 214 -3.82 -11.89 0.56
CA GLN A 214 -4.91 -12.10 1.53
C GLN A 214 -5.96 -11.00 1.47
N THR A 215 -7.19 -11.36 1.83
CA THR A 215 -8.26 -10.40 2.10
C THR A 215 -8.07 -9.76 3.49
N TYR A 216 -8.79 -8.67 3.74
CA TYR A 216 -8.86 -8.05 5.07
C TYR A 216 -9.48 -8.98 6.14
N HIS A 217 -10.13 -10.07 5.76
CA HIS A 217 -10.63 -11.13 6.65
C HIS A 217 -9.64 -12.28 6.85
N ASP A 218 -8.37 -12.11 6.45
CA ASP A 218 -7.34 -13.15 6.57
C ASP A 218 -7.57 -14.40 5.72
N GLN A 219 -8.29 -14.25 4.61
CA GLN A 219 -8.52 -15.34 3.68
C GLN A 219 -7.50 -15.27 2.54
N ALA A 220 -6.83 -16.38 2.24
CA ALA A 220 -5.91 -16.47 1.12
C ALA A 220 -6.64 -16.27 -0.22
N LEU A 221 -6.02 -15.50 -1.10
CA LEU A 221 -6.44 -15.31 -2.48
C LEU A 221 -5.42 -15.97 -3.42
N PRO A 222 -5.88 -16.61 -4.51
CA PRO A 222 -4.96 -17.05 -5.56
C PRO A 222 -4.42 -15.83 -6.32
N TRP A 223 -3.19 -15.99 -6.80
CA TRP A 223 -2.49 -14.99 -7.61
C TRP A 223 -3.11 -14.73 -8.99
#